data_5e0359e6280019adb9ccf072ba433b8a
#
_entry.id   5e0359e6280019adb9ccf072ba433b8a
#
_cell.length_a   1.000
_cell.length_b   1.000
_cell.length_c   1.000
_cell.angle_alpha   90.00
_cell.angle_beta   90.00
_cell.angle_gamma   90.00
#
_symmetry.space_group_name_H-M   'P 1'
#
loop_
_entity.id
_entity.type
_entity.pdbx_description
1 polymer ?
#
loop_
_entity_poly.entity_id
_entity_poly.type
_entity_poly.pdbx_seq_one_letter_code
_entity_poly.pdbx_strand_id
1 'polypeptide(L)'
;MPNTSSKELKNILVVTLSNIGDVVMTTPVIMALVQKYPEARITVVAGPRARGVLQRSPDIHKIVIYDKKASLWQKLKFIAELRKAKYDRVVDLRNTAIPFLVSCNKRTPLFRKFTKVNMRDRHLEMLARVESDIPVPSPFHFFNEADEVFAMRALNVAGIREKSGWILVAAGAASERKRWPVRYFEEVIRKLHERTGKKILLVGTLDERPVANKILKELPGIVGVFCGDLVLSETAMLIANASLVIANDSAIMHLGFELGTPTVGIFGPTDHEKYGHEGPKFRVARGEAQDCSCGSDKLPRAERSCFHGLEPEKVTSLCMELLNYDLR
;
A
#
# COMPACT_ATOMS: atom_id res chain seq x y z
N MET A 1 -23.15 4.39 38.60
CA MET A 1 -23.00 4.61 37.17
C MET A 1 -22.98 3.28 36.47
N PRO A 2 -23.82 2.99 35.49
CA PRO A 2 -23.92 1.65 34.96
C PRO A 2 -22.68 1.35 34.10
N ASN A 3 -22.00 0.32 34.55
CA ASN A 3 -20.95 -0.37 33.82
C ASN A 3 -21.59 -0.97 32.56
N THR A 4 -21.50 -0.27 31.41
CA THR A 4 -21.85 -0.85 30.14
C THR A 4 -20.78 -1.88 29.82
N SER A 5 -21.02 -3.12 30.22
CA SER A 5 -20.24 -4.27 29.80
C SER A 5 -20.16 -4.22 28.27
N SER A 6 -19.02 -3.81 27.73
CA SER A 6 -18.71 -3.88 26.30
C SER A 6 -18.85 -5.36 25.93
N LYS A 7 -19.93 -5.70 25.23
CA LYS A 7 -20.20 -7.07 24.80
C LYS A 7 -18.98 -7.54 24.01
N GLU A 8 -18.27 -8.49 24.58
CA GLU A 8 -17.06 -9.06 24.01
C GLU A 8 -17.36 -9.61 22.60
N LEU A 9 -16.82 -8.99 21.56
CA LEU A 9 -17.03 -9.46 20.19
C LEU A 9 -16.14 -10.68 19.95
N LYS A 10 -16.69 -11.72 19.32
CA LYS A 10 -15.98 -12.98 19.05
C LYS A 10 -15.55 -13.13 17.59
N ASN A 11 -16.39 -12.69 16.65
CA ASN A 11 -16.15 -12.87 15.23
C ASN A 11 -16.45 -11.58 14.47
N ILE A 12 -15.47 -11.12 13.71
CA ILE A 12 -15.58 -9.93 12.86
C ILE A 12 -15.26 -10.32 11.42
N LEU A 13 -16.09 -9.89 10.48
CA LEU A 13 -15.84 -10.04 9.05
C LEU A 13 -15.49 -8.68 8.44
N VAL A 14 -14.34 -8.59 7.78
CA VAL A 14 -13.93 -7.43 6.99
C VAL A 14 -13.91 -7.81 5.52
N VAL A 15 -14.67 -7.11 4.68
CA VAL A 15 -14.66 -7.30 3.23
C VAL A 15 -13.80 -6.21 2.61
N THR A 16 -12.61 -6.60 2.11
CA THR A 16 -11.65 -5.69 1.49
C THR A 16 -11.76 -5.68 -0.03
N LEU A 17 -10.86 -4.96 -0.68
CA LEU A 17 -10.76 -4.75 -2.12
C LEU A 17 -9.95 -5.87 -2.82
N SER A 18 -9.62 -5.70 -4.09
CA SER A 18 -9.00 -6.75 -4.89
C SER A 18 -7.61 -6.41 -5.41
N ASN A 19 -7.30 -5.10 -5.57
CA ASN A 19 -5.97 -4.66 -5.97
C ASN A 19 -5.10 -4.51 -4.73
N ILE A 20 -3.81 -4.75 -4.87
CA ILE A 20 -2.86 -4.75 -3.77
C ILE A 20 -2.85 -3.40 -3.04
N GLY A 21 -2.66 -2.28 -3.74
CA GLY A 21 -2.64 -0.95 -3.14
C GLY A 21 -3.95 -0.58 -2.44
N ASP A 22 -5.10 -0.94 -3.05
CA ASP A 22 -6.41 -0.71 -2.43
C ASP A 22 -6.56 -1.49 -1.11
N VAL A 23 -6.05 -2.74 -1.06
CA VAL A 23 -6.10 -3.57 0.16
C VAL A 23 -5.17 -3.02 1.23
N VAL A 24 -3.99 -2.54 0.88
CA VAL A 24 -3.07 -1.87 1.82
C VAL A 24 -3.80 -0.71 2.51
N MET A 25 -4.53 0.14 1.78
CA MET A 25 -5.30 1.25 2.38
C MET A 25 -6.48 0.80 3.26
N THR A 26 -6.85 -0.48 3.26
CA THR A 26 -7.88 -1.03 4.18
C THR A 26 -7.29 -1.59 5.47
N THR A 27 -5.99 -1.80 5.55
CA THR A 27 -5.34 -2.40 6.74
C THR A 27 -5.49 -1.57 8.01
N PRO A 28 -5.59 -0.22 7.98
CA PRO A 28 -5.92 0.56 9.18
C PRO A 28 -7.26 0.19 9.83
N VAL A 29 -8.24 -0.21 9.02
CA VAL A 29 -9.53 -0.69 9.56
C VAL A 29 -9.35 -2.01 10.30
N ILE A 30 -8.52 -2.91 9.78
CA ILE A 30 -8.22 -4.19 10.43
C ILE A 30 -7.52 -3.93 11.76
N MET A 31 -6.48 -3.06 11.77
CA MET A 31 -5.72 -2.75 12.99
C MET A 31 -6.56 -2.04 14.05
N ALA A 32 -7.43 -1.12 13.65
CA ALA A 32 -8.36 -0.49 14.57
C ALA A 32 -9.32 -1.50 15.25
N LEU A 33 -9.76 -2.52 14.50
CA LEU A 33 -10.58 -3.60 15.03
C LEU A 33 -9.79 -4.54 15.95
N VAL A 34 -8.55 -4.89 15.58
CA VAL A 34 -7.63 -5.69 16.42
C VAL A 34 -7.38 -4.99 17.76
N GLN A 35 -7.01 -3.71 17.72
CA GLN A 35 -6.73 -2.93 18.93
C GLN A 35 -7.97 -2.78 19.83
N LYS A 36 -9.14 -2.62 19.22
CA LYS A 36 -10.38 -2.47 19.99
C LYS A 36 -10.92 -3.79 20.53
N TYR A 37 -10.68 -4.89 19.83
CA TYR A 37 -11.20 -6.22 20.14
C TYR A 37 -10.09 -7.28 20.02
N PRO A 38 -9.11 -7.30 20.94
CA PRO A 38 -7.92 -8.17 20.83
C PRO A 38 -8.25 -9.67 20.79
N GLU A 39 -9.35 -10.09 21.44
CA GLU A 39 -9.79 -11.50 21.48
C GLU A 39 -10.71 -11.89 20.30
N ALA A 40 -11.05 -10.96 19.42
CA ALA A 40 -11.94 -11.24 18.32
C ALA A 40 -11.21 -11.93 17.16
N ARG A 41 -11.86 -12.94 16.58
CA ARG A 41 -11.38 -13.61 15.37
C ARG A 41 -11.75 -12.79 14.14
N ILE A 42 -10.75 -12.19 13.53
CA ILE A 42 -10.94 -11.37 12.33
C ILE A 42 -10.83 -12.25 11.08
N THR A 43 -11.93 -12.38 10.35
CA THR A 43 -11.96 -12.99 9.03
C THR A 43 -11.94 -11.90 7.96
N VAL A 44 -11.03 -12.01 6.99
CA VAL A 44 -10.90 -11.01 5.91
C VAL A 44 -11.26 -11.65 4.57
N VAL A 45 -12.19 -11.04 3.85
CA VAL A 45 -12.46 -11.36 2.44
C VAL A 45 -11.64 -10.46 1.55
N ALA A 46 -10.83 -11.06 0.67
CA ALA A 46 -9.97 -10.34 -0.26
C ALA A 46 -9.96 -10.96 -1.65
N GLY A 47 -9.54 -10.20 -2.66
CA GLY A 47 -9.30 -10.74 -4.01
C GLY A 47 -8.02 -11.58 -4.07
N PRO A 48 -7.87 -12.45 -5.10
CA PRO A 48 -6.73 -13.38 -5.20
C PRO A 48 -5.37 -12.69 -5.16
N ARG A 49 -5.22 -11.53 -5.82
CA ARG A 49 -3.96 -10.77 -5.88
C ARG A 49 -3.56 -10.16 -4.52
N ALA A 50 -4.53 -9.91 -3.66
CA ALA A 50 -4.30 -9.26 -2.38
C ALA A 50 -3.96 -10.22 -1.23
N ARG A 51 -3.99 -11.55 -1.47
CA ARG A 51 -3.64 -12.54 -0.45
C ARG A 51 -2.24 -12.29 0.12
N GLY A 52 -1.27 -11.98 -0.75
CA GLY A 52 0.11 -11.72 -0.34
C GLY A 52 0.29 -10.54 0.62
N VAL A 53 -0.65 -9.57 0.63
CA VAL A 53 -0.64 -8.44 1.58
C VAL A 53 -0.97 -8.89 3.00
N LEU A 54 -1.89 -9.85 3.13
CA LEU A 54 -2.58 -10.16 4.38
C LEU A 54 -2.07 -11.43 5.06
N GLN A 55 -1.53 -12.38 4.30
CA GLN A 55 -1.29 -13.76 4.75
C GLN A 55 -0.21 -13.92 5.83
N ARG A 56 0.63 -12.92 6.03
CA ARG A 56 1.71 -12.97 7.04
C ARG A 56 1.29 -12.34 8.37
N SER A 57 0.19 -11.62 8.39
CA SER A 57 -0.27 -10.95 9.61
C SER A 57 -0.79 -11.94 10.64
N PRO A 58 -0.28 -11.92 11.87
CA PRO A 58 -0.81 -12.72 12.99
C PRO A 58 -2.20 -12.23 13.42
N ASP A 59 -2.57 -11.02 13.08
CA ASP A 59 -3.82 -10.37 13.49
C ASP A 59 -5.04 -10.91 12.74
N ILE A 60 -4.83 -11.66 11.64
CA ILE A 60 -5.90 -12.20 10.82
C ILE A 60 -6.09 -13.69 11.11
N HIS A 61 -7.25 -14.01 11.70
CA HIS A 61 -7.60 -15.40 11.95
C HIS A 61 -7.80 -16.21 10.67
N LYS A 62 -8.44 -15.63 9.65
CA LYS A 62 -8.75 -16.33 8.39
C LYS A 62 -8.86 -15.37 7.21
N ILE A 63 -8.28 -15.77 6.06
CA ILE A 63 -8.45 -15.08 4.78
C ILE A 63 -9.33 -15.95 3.88
N VAL A 64 -10.43 -15.39 3.39
CA VAL A 64 -11.32 -16.03 2.42
C VAL A 64 -11.21 -15.31 1.09
N ILE A 65 -10.79 -16.05 0.06
CA ILE A 65 -10.58 -15.43 -1.26
C ILE A 65 -11.88 -15.36 -2.05
N TYR A 66 -12.22 -14.17 -2.51
CA TYR A 66 -13.32 -13.92 -3.43
C TYR A 66 -12.80 -13.60 -4.83
N ASP A 67 -13.00 -14.54 -5.76
CA ASP A 67 -12.70 -14.31 -7.16
C ASP A 67 -13.99 -13.91 -7.92
N LYS A 68 -13.98 -12.71 -8.50
CA LYS A 68 -15.09 -12.22 -9.33
C LYS A 68 -15.34 -13.10 -10.56
N LYS A 69 -14.27 -13.71 -11.10
CA LYS A 69 -14.30 -14.57 -12.29
C LYS A 69 -14.69 -16.02 -11.97
N ALA A 70 -14.82 -16.36 -10.68
CA ALA A 70 -15.22 -17.68 -10.25
C ALA A 70 -16.60 -18.09 -10.80
N SER A 71 -16.80 -19.40 -11.03
CA SER A 71 -18.07 -19.97 -11.44
C SER A 71 -19.16 -19.77 -10.36
N LEU A 72 -20.43 -19.94 -10.74
CA LEU A 72 -21.54 -19.83 -9.79
C LEU A 72 -21.39 -20.78 -8.60
N TRP A 73 -20.98 -22.03 -8.85
CA TRP A 73 -20.74 -23.03 -7.80
C TRP A 73 -19.64 -22.62 -6.83
N GLN A 74 -18.55 -22.02 -7.32
CA GLN A 74 -17.48 -21.50 -6.47
C GLN A 74 -17.97 -20.30 -5.63
N LYS A 75 -18.82 -19.44 -6.20
CA LYS A 75 -19.43 -18.33 -5.45
C LYS A 75 -20.41 -18.84 -4.38
N LEU A 76 -21.17 -19.91 -4.67
CA LEU A 76 -22.04 -20.53 -3.65
C LEU A 76 -21.21 -21.19 -2.53
N LYS A 77 -20.12 -21.90 -2.86
CA LYS A 77 -19.19 -22.46 -1.86
C LYS A 77 -18.56 -21.36 -1.01
N PHE A 78 -18.16 -20.24 -1.61
CA PHE A 78 -17.64 -19.08 -0.90
C PHE A 78 -18.66 -18.54 0.13
N ILE A 79 -19.92 -18.33 -0.27
CA ILE A 79 -20.97 -17.88 0.67
C ILE A 79 -21.25 -18.94 1.74
N ALA A 80 -21.29 -20.22 1.39
CA ALA A 80 -21.47 -21.30 2.35
C ALA A 80 -20.32 -21.33 3.38
N GLU A 81 -19.09 -21.06 2.94
CA GLU A 81 -17.92 -20.97 3.83
C GLU A 81 -18.05 -19.80 4.81
N LEU A 82 -18.48 -18.63 4.35
CA LEU A 82 -18.72 -17.47 5.23
C LEU A 82 -19.86 -17.72 6.22
N ARG A 83 -20.90 -18.45 5.81
CA ARG A 83 -22.05 -18.80 6.66
C ARG A 83 -21.76 -19.79 7.79
N LYS A 84 -20.60 -20.45 7.79
CA LYS A 84 -20.18 -21.33 8.91
C LYS A 84 -19.99 -20.58 10.23
N ALA A 85 -19.77 -19.26 10.17
CA ALA A 85 -19.64 -18.41 11.34
C ALA A 85 -20.81 -17.44 11.46
N LYS A 86 -21.20 -17.14 12.69
CA LYS A 86 -22.04 -15.99 13.01
C LYS A 86 -21.14 -14.83 13.39
N TYR A 87 -21.30 -13.69 12.70
CA TYR A 87 -20.47 -12.51 12.92
C TYR A 87 -21.15 -11.51 13.85
N ASP A 88 -20.37 -10.95 14.77
CA ASP A 88 -20.84 -9.83 15.59
C ASP A 88 -20.80 -8.52 14.82
N ARG A 89 -19.82 -8.38 13.93
CA ARG A 89 -19.64 -7.24 13.03
C ARG A 89 -19.31 -7.68 11.63
N VAL A 90 -19.87 -6.99 10.65
CA VAL A 90 -19.45 -7.08 9.24
C VAL A 90 -19.13 -5.69 8.74
N VAL A 91 -17.87 -5.46 8.39
CA VAL A 91 -17.34 -4.21 7.84
C VAL A 91 -17.04 -4.42 6.36
N ASP A 92 -17.92 -3.93 5.49
CA ASP A 92 -17.75 -4.04 4.05
C ASP A 92 -17.21 -2.72 3.48
N LEU A 93 -15.94 -2.73 3.09
CA LEU A 93 -15.22 -1.58 2.52
C LEU A 93 -15.39 -1.49 1.00
N ARG A 94 -16.03 -2.50 0.40
CA ARG A 94 -16.20 -2.64 -1.05
C ARG A 94 -17.59 -2.34 -1.57
N ASN A 95 -18.57 -2.20 -0.69
CA ASN A 95 -19.98 -2.02 -1.02
C ASN A 95 -20.56 -3.21 -1.80
N THR A 96 -20.46 -4.41 -1.22
CA THR A 96 -20.96 -5.67 -1.79
C THR A 96 -22.26 -6.11 -1.13
N ALA A 97 -22.89 -7.16 -1.69
CA ALA A 97 -24.04 -7.82 -1.06
C ALA A 97 -23.64 -8.78 0.08
N ILE A 98 -22.35 -9.05 0.29
CA ILE A 98 -21.87 -10.04 1.27
C ILE A 98 -22.45 -9.81 2.68
N PRO A 99 -22.55 -8.58 3.22
CA PRO A 99 -23.11 -8.34 4.55
C PRO A 99 -24.55 -8.85 4.71
N PHE A 100 -25.29 -8.97 3.62
CA PHE A 100 -26.71 -9.42 3.63
C PHE A 100 -26.84 -10.93 3.39
N LEU A 101 -25.76 -11.57 2.96
CA LEU A 101 -25.71 -13.01 2.70
C LEU A 101 -25.21 -13.83 3.89
N VAL A 102 -24.71 -13.17 4.94
CA VAL A 102 -24.20 -13.81 6.15
C VAL A 102 -24.98 -13.39 7.39
N SER A 103 -24.99 -14.25 8.43
CA SER A 103 -25.59 -13.90 9.72
C SER A 103 -24.69 -12.94 10.49
N CYS A 104 -25.21 -11.77 10.86
CA CYS A 104 -24.47 -10.81 11.68
C CYS A 104 -25.37 -9.95 12.56
N ASN A 105 -24.81 -9.46 13.68
CA ASN A 105 -25.53 -8.59 14.61
C ASN A 105 -25.57 -7.15 14.11
N LYS A 106 -24.44 -6.62 13.57
CA LYS A 106 -24.34 -5.27 13.03
C LYS A 106 -23.48 -5.26 11.77
N ARG A 107 -23.86 -4.50 10.77
CA ARG A 107 -23.21 -4.42 9.47
C ARG A 107 -23.14 -3.00 8.95
N THR A 108 -22.13 -2.72 8.10
CA THR A 108 -22.04 -1.47 7.37
C THR A 108 -23.22 -1.33 6.40
N PRO A 109 -23.82 -0.13 6.29
CA PRO A 109 -24.93 0.13 5.36
C PRO A 109 -24.46 0.12 3.89
N LEU A 110 -25.34 -0.15 2.94
CA LEU A 110 -25.10 0.07 1.49
C LEU A 110 -25.32 1.55 1.13
N PHE A 111 -24.79 1.95 -0.03
CA PHE A 111 -25.02 3.26 -0.67
C PHE A 111 -24.78 4.45 0.26
N ARG A 112 -23.53 4.89 0.34
CA ARG A 112 -23.07 5.90 1.30
C ARG A 112 -22.49 7.11 0.62
N LYS A 113 -22.75 8.27 1.21
CA LYS A 113 -21.97 9.46 0.96
C LYS A 113 -20.80 9.50 1.94
N PHE A 114 -19.61 9.79 1.45
CA PHE A 114 -18.41 10.00 2.25
C PHE A 114 -18.14 11.49 2.39
N THR A 115 -17.63 11.89 3.55
CA THR A 115 -17.15 13.26 3.80
C THR A 115 -15.67 13.40 3.47
N LYS A 116 -14.93 12.32 3.59
CA LYS A 116 -13.49 12.27 3.32
C LYS A 116 -13.20 12.08 1.84
N VAL A 117 -12.17 12.74 1.33
CA VAL A 117 -11.68 12.58 -0.05
C VAL A 117 -10.75 11.37 -0.13
N ASN A 118 -9.80 11.28 0.79
CA ASN A 118 -8.80 10.22 0.81
C ASN A 118 -9.41 8.83 1.05
N MET A 119 -8.98 7.82 0.30
CA MET A 119 -9.55 6.47 0.36
C MET A 119 -9.29 5.77 1.69
N ARG A 120 -8.12 5.93 2.28
CA ARG A 120 -7.79 5.40 3.61
C ARG A 120 -8.77 5.95 4.65
N ASP A 121 -8.99 7.26 4.65
CA ASP A 121 -9.90 7.92 5.58
C ASP A 121 -11.35 7.53 5.34
N ARG A 122 -11.77 7.31 4.06
CA ARG A 122 -13.08 6.77 3.74
C ARG A 122 -13.29 5.38 4.33
N HIS A 123 -12.26 4.54 4.35
CA HIS A 123 -12.36 3.21 4.97
C HIS A 123 -12.53 3.32 6.49
N LEU A 124 -11.85 4.25 7.16
CA LEU A 124 -12.04 4.53 8.59
C LEU A 124 -13.42 5.17 8.86
N GLU A 125 -13.86 6.11 8.01
CA GLU A 125 -15.22 6.66 8.06
C GLU A 125 -16.29 5.56 7.94
N MET A 126 -16.00 4.52 7.15
CA MET A 126 -16.85 3.37 7.01
C MET A 126 -16.95 2.56 8.31
N LEU A 127 -15.81 2.33 8.96
CA LEU A 127 -15.78 1.66 10.27
C LEU A 127 -16.57 2.47 11.30
N ALA A 128 -16.48 3.79 11.30
CA ALA A 128 -17.20 4.69 12.21
C ALA A 128 -18.73 4.60 12.09
N ARG A 129 -19.26 4.01 11.01
CA ARG A 129 -20.71 3.76 10.86
C ARG A 129 -21.22 2.61 11.71
N VAL A 130 -20.32 1.71 12.12
CA VAL A 130 -20.66 0.51 12.88
C VAL A 130 -19.94 0.44 14.22
N GLU A 131 -18.93 1.26 14.43
CA GLU A 131 -18.15 1.34 15.66
C GLU A 131 -18.04 2.78 16.16
N SER A 132 -18.18 2.98 17.48
CA SER A 132 -17.77 4.20 18.19
C SER A 132 -16.33 4.06 18.68
N ASP A 133 -15.72 5.14 19.14
CA ASP A 133 -14.44 5.15 19.86
C ASP A 133 -13.36 4.31 19.16
N ILE A 134 -13.15 4.60 17.88
CA ILE A 134 -12.16 3.92 17.05
C ILE A 134 -10.77 4.37 17.46
N PRO A 135 -9.87 3.45 17.88
CA PRO A 135 -8.50 3.82 18.20
C PRO A 135 -7.74 4.30 16.96
N VAL A 136 -6.72 5.11 17.16
CA VAL A 136 -5.77 5.44 16.09
C VAL A 136 -5.05 4.14 15.69
N PRO A 137 -5.15 3.71 14.42
CA PRO A 137 -4.58 2.44 14.02
C PRO A 137 -3.06 2.45 14.10
N SER A 138 -2.47 1.43 14.74
CA SER A 138 -1.05 1.11 14.60
C SER A 138 -0.73 0.59 13.20
N PRO A 139 0.54 0.59 12.76
CA PRO A 139 0.93 -0.05 11.51
C PRO A 139 0.51 -1.53 11.48
N PHE A 140 0.09 -2.00 10.31
CA PHE A 140 -0.29 -3.39 10.09
C PHE A 140 0.95 -4.28 9.94
N HIS A 141 0.87 -5.52 10.43
CA HIS A 141 1.95 -6.50 10.32
C HIS A 141 1.95 -7.16 8.93
N PHE A 142 2.70 -6.57 7.98
CA PHE A 142 2.79 -7.05 6.60
C PHE A 142 3.77 -8.21 6.41
N PHE A 143 4.68 -8.43 7.35
CA PHE A 143 5.74 -9.44 7.30
C PHE A 143 5.97 -10.08 8.68
N ASN A 144 6.69 -11.18 8.70
CA ASN A 144 7.09 -11.91 9.91
C ASN A 144 8.62 -12.13 9.94
N GLU A 145 9.12 -12.77 11.00
CA GLU A 145 10.56 -13.04 11.19
C GLU A 145 11.19 -13.83 10.03
N ALA A 146 10.47 -14.77 9.43
CA ALA A 146 10.99 -15.54 8.30
C ALA A 146 11.20 -14.64 7.05
N ASP A 147 10.28 -13.70 6.80
CA ASP A 147 10.41 -12.72 5.73
C ASP A 147 11.59 -11.78 6.00
N GLU A 148 11.83 -11.40 7.26
CA GLU A 148 12.96 -10.58 7.68
C GLU A 148 14.30 -11.28 7.42
N VAL A 149 14.45 -12.51 7.88
CA VAL A 149 15.66 -13.32 7.65
C VAL A 149 15.95 -13.46 6.15
N PHE A 150 14.93 -13.71 5.34
CA PHE A 150 15.10 -13.86 3.89
C PHE A 150 15.52 -12.54 3.22
N ALA A 151 14.86 -11.44 3.52
CA ALA A 151 15.17 -10.13 2.96
C ALA A 151 16.56 -9.67 3.36
N MET A 152 16.97 -9.87 4.63
CA MET A 152 18.32 -9.55 5.10
C MET A 152 19.41 -10.38 4.41
N ARG A 153 19.11 -11.67 4.14
CA ARG A 153 20.03 -12.52 3.36
C ARG A 153 20.19 -12.00 1.93
N ALA A 154 19.09 -11.60 1.29
CA ALA A 154 19.12 -11.03 -0.06
C ALA A 154 19.97 -9.74 -0.11
N LEU A 155 19.85 -8.84 0.89
CA LEU A 155 20.68 -7.65 1.01
C LEU A 155 22.17 -8.01 1.15
N ASN A 156 22.51 -8.97 2.02
CA ASN A 156 23.89 -9.41 2.23
C ASN A 156 24.52 -9.97 0.95
N VAL A 157 23.78 -10.78 0.18
CA VAL A 157 24.22 -11.30 -1.13
C VAL A 157 24.49 -10.16 -2.11
N ALA A 158 23.67 -9.09 -2.08
CA ALA A 158 23.86 -7.89 -2.88
C ALA A 158 24.97 -6.95 -2.33
N GLY A 159 25.67 -7.31 -1.26
CA GLY A 159 26.74 -6.49 -0.65
C GLY A 159 26.22 -5.22 0.06
N ILE A 160 24.95 -5.19 0.42
CA ILE A 160 24.30 -4.06 1.09
C ILE A 160 24.28 -4.34 2.59
N ARG A 161 24.93 -3.47 3.36
CA ARG A 161 25.03 -3.62 4.83
C ARG A 161 23.90 -2.85 5.50
N GLU A 162 23.24 -3.47 6.47
CA GLU A 162 22.13 -2.88 7.23
C GLU A 162 22.49 -1.54 7.89
N LYS A 163 23.66 -1.46 8.51
CA LYS A 163 24.10 -0.25 9.25
C LYS A 163 24.23 1.01 8.41
N SER A 164 24.40 0.91 7.10
CA SER A 164 24.48 2.08 6.19
C SER A 164 23.11 2.60 5.77
N GLY A 165 22.08 1.82 6.02
CA GLY A 165 20.71 2.11 5.53
C GLY A 165 20.64 2.09 3.99
N TRP A 166 19.44 2.15 3.47
CA TRP A 166 19.18 2.20 2.03
C TRP A 166 18.01 3.11 1.70
N ILE A 167 17.94 3.52 0.45
CA ILE A 167 16.78 4.18 -0.15
C ILE A 167 16.12 3.16 -1.08
N LEU A 168 14.81 3.00 -0.97
CA LEU A 168 14.04 2.07 -1.79
C LEU A 168 13.34 2.82 -2.91
N VAL A 169 13.47 2.35 -4.15
CA VAL A 169 12.88 2.96 -5.33
C VAL A 169 12.03 1.95 -6.10
N ALA A 170 10.77 2.31 -6.35
CA ALA A 170 9.86 1.57 -7.21
C ALA A 170 9.52 2.40 -8.46
N ALA A 171 10.34 2.25 -9.50
CA ALA A 171 10.19 2.98 -10.76
C ALA A 171 9.08 2.39 -11.67
N GLY A 172 8.54 1.21 -11.33
CA GLY A 172 7.42 0.57 -12.01
C GLY A 172 6.05 1.09 -11.56
N ALA A 173 5.02 0.73 -12.31
CA ALA A 173 3.60 0.84 -11.95
C ALA A 173 2.78 -0.04 -12.88
N ALA A 174 1.56 -0.41 -12.46
CA ALA A 174 0.63 -1.26 -13.22
C ALA A 174 0.24 -0.67 -14.60
N SER A 175 0.29 0.65 -14.75
CA SER A 175 0.00 1.36 -16.00
C SER A 175 1.18 2.22 -16.39
N GLU A 176 1.56 2.20 -17.67
CA GLU A 176 2.63 3.05 -18.20
C GLU A 176 2.37 4.54 -17.98
N ARG A 177 1.10 4.96 -18.00
CA ARG A 177 0.70 6.35 -17.75
C ARG A 177 1.01 6.83 -16.33
N LYS A 178 1.22 5.90 -15.39
CA LYS A 178 1.60 6.18 -14.00
C LYS A 178 3.11 6.15 -13.79
N ARG A 179 3.91 5.82 -14.82
CA ARG A 179 5.36 5.69 -14.72
C ARG A 179 6.04 7.02 -15.06
N TRP A 180 6.68 7.61 -14.07
CA TRP A 180 7.56 8.75 -14.27
C TRP A 180 8.75 8.34 -15.15
N PRO A 181 9.30 9.23 -16.02
CA PRO A 181 10.36 8.87 -16.92
C PRO A 181 11.58 8.25 -16.23
N VAL A 182 12.07 7.12 -16.76
CA VAL A 182 13.20 6.36 -16.16
C VAL A 182 14.43 7.23 -15.98
N ARG A 183 14.78 8.08 -16.97
CA ARG A 183 15.91 9.02 -16.90
C ARG A 183 15.82 9.98 -15.70
N TYR A 184 14.63 10.31 -15.26
CA TYR A 184 14.41 11.17 -14.11
C TYR A 184 14.66 10.43 -12.79
N PHE A 185 14.29 9.14 -12.72
CA PHE A 185 14.70 8.29 -11.60
C PHE A 185 16.23 8.15 -11.53
N GLU A 186 16.90 7.95 -12.67
CA GLU A 186 18.38 7.85 -12.73
C GLU A 186 19.04 9.11 -12.17
N GLU A 187 18.55 10.28 -12.51
CA GLU A 187 19.07 11.55 -12.02
C GLU A 187 18.85 11.74 -10.51
N VAL A 188 17.63 11.46 -10.02
CA VAL A 188 17.31 11.52 -8.58
C VAL A 188 18.18 10.54 -7.80
N ILE A 189 18.31 9.29 -8.25
CA ILE A 189 19.11 8.25 -7.61
C ILE A 189 20.56 8.69 -7.50
N ARG A 190 21.16 9.21 -8.58
CA ARG A 190 22.54 9.71 -8.58
C ARG A 190 22.73 10.81 -7.55
N LYS A 191 21.87 11.84 -7.56
CA LYS A 191 21.93 12.97 -6.62
C LYS A 191 21.77 12.54 -5.18
N LEU A 192 20.86 11.60 -4.89
CA LEU A 192 20.66 11.09 -3.54
C LEU A 192 21.85 10.27 -3.07
N HIS A 193 22.42 9.41 -3.91
CA HIS A 193 23.62 8.66 -3.57
C HIS A 193 24.82 9.58 -3.30
N GLU A 194 25.06 10.58 -4.16
CA GLU A 194 26.13 11.56 -3.98
C GLU A 194 26.02 12.34 -2.65
N ARG A 195 24.78 12.69 -2.24
CA ARG A 195 24.54 13.46 -1.01
C ARG A 195 24.53 12.62 0.27
N THR A 196 24.16 11.34 0.17
CA THR A 196 23.90 10.51 1.36
C THR A 196 24.84 9.32 1.51
N GLY A 197 25.53 8.92 0.46
CA GLY A 197 26.32 7.68 0.40
C GLY A 197 25.49 6.39 0.43
N LYS A 198 24.15 6.50 0.56
CA LYS A 198 23.27 5.33 0.72
C LYS A 198 23.14 4.54 -0.59
N LYS A 199 23.03 3.22 -0.45
CA LYS A 199 22.69 2.32 -1.56
C LYS A 199 21.21 2.44 -1.90
N ILE A 200 20.89 2.18 -3.16
CA ILE A 200 19.54 2.24 -3.69
C ILE A 200 19.05 0.84 -4.02
N LEU A 201 17.88 0.47 -3.52
CA LEU A 201 17.22 -0.79 -3.82
C LEU A 201 16.10 -0.55 -4.82
N LEU A 202 16.20 -1.15 -6.00
CA LEU A 202 15.13 -1.16 -6.99
C LEU A 202 14.24 -2.36 -6.76
N VAL A 203 12.98 -2.12 -6.39
CA VAL A 203 11.97 -3.16 -6.13
C VAL A 203 10.81 -3.05 -7.11
N GLY A 204 10.11 -4.17 -7.29
CA GLY A 204 8.96 -4.26 -8.17
C GLY A 204 8.66 -5.70 -8.56
N THR A 205 7.74 -5.87 -9.49
CA THR A 205 7.39 -7.17 -10.07
C THR A 205 8.46 -7.64 -11.07
N LEU A 206 8.41 -8.91 -11.46
CA LEU A 206 9.29 -9.44 -12.51
C LEU A 206 9.13 -8.70 -13.84
N ASP A 207 7.90 -8.30 -14.18
CA ASP A 207 7.60 -7.52 -15.39
C ASP A 207 8.24 -6.11 -15.38
N GLU A 208 8.60 -5.61 -14.21
CA GLU A 208 9.24 -4.30 -14.03
C GLU A 208 10.78 -4.39 -14.00
N ARG A 209 11.34 -5.60 -13.95
CA ARG A 209 12.80 -5.84 -13.99
C ARG A 209 13.52 -5.19 -15.19
N PRO A 210 12.96 -5.16 -16.42
CA PRO A 210 13.61 -4.48 -17.54
C PRO A 210 13.83 -2.98 -17.31
N VAL A 211 12.93 -2.32 -16.59
CA VAL A 211 13.07 -0.90 -16.20
C VAL A 211 14.21 -0.75 -15.17
N ALA A 212 14.23 -1.60 -14.16
CA ALA A 212 15.28 -1.60 -13.14
C ALA A 212 16.67 -1.88 -13.72
N ASN A 213 16.77 -2.80 -14.69
CA ASN A 213 18.02 -3.12 -15.36
C ASN A 213 18.57 -1.95 -16.23
N LYS A 214 17.70 -1.11 -16.78
CA LYS A 214 18.14 0.13 -17.45
C LYS A 214 18.83 1.07 -16.46
N ILE A 215 18.21 1.29 -15.30
CA ILE A 215 18.79 2.13 -14.23
C ILE A 215 20.11 1.53 -13.71
N LEU A 216 20.17 0.21 -13.51
CA LEU A 216 21.39 -0.48 -13.08
C LEU A 216 22.54 -0.27 -14.06
N LYS A 217 22.27 -0.32 -15.37
CA LYS A 217 23.28 -0.11 -16.42
C LYS A 217 23.90 1.27 -16.36
N GLU A 218 23.10 2.30 -16.07
CA GLU A 218 23.56 3.69 -15.99
C GLU A 218 24.20 4.03 -14.63
N LEU A 219 23.92 3.24 -13.57
CA LEU A 219 24.35 3.51 -12.19
C LEU A 219 24.95 2.25 -11.53
N PRO A 220 25.97 1.62 -12.14
CA PRO A 220 26.59 0.43 -11.59
C PRO A 220 27.26 0.73 -10.24
N GLY A 221 27.18 -0.22 -9.31
CA GLY A 221 27.73 -0.08 -7.96
C GLY A 221 26.92 0.80 -7.00
N ILE A 222 25.92 1.55 -7.48
CA ILE A 222 25.01 2.36 -6.66
C ILE A 222 23.73 1.59 -6.33
N VAL A 223 23.20 0.87 -7.30
CA VAL A 223 21.88 0.21 -7.24
C VAL A 223 22.00 -1.30 -7.06
N GLY A 224 21.09 -1.86 -6.26
CA GLY A 224 20.77 -3.29 -6.22
C GLY A 224 19.38 -3.54 -6.79
N VAL A 225 19.21 -4.56 -7.65
CA VAL A 225 17.92 -4.89 -8.29
C VAL A 225 17.31 -6.11 -7.62
N PHE A 226 16.10 -5.95 -7.09
CA PHE A 226 15.31 -6.97 -6.41
C PHE A 226 13.94 -7.18 -7.06
N CYS A 227 13.72 -6.65 -8.26
CA CYS A 227 12.45 -6.79 -8.99
C CYS A 227 12.18 -8.25 -9.34
N GLY A 228 11.11 -8.83 -8.77
CA GLY A 228 10.70 -10.21 -8.95
C GLY A 228 11.48 -11.24 -8.13
N ASP A 229 12.45 -10.83 -7.30
CA ASP A 229 13.22 -11.72 -6.43
C ASP A 229 12.59 -11.88 -5.05
N LEU A 230 11.79 -10.91 -4.65
CA LEU A 230 11.16 -10.84 -3.34
C LEU A 230 9.64 -10.95 -3.47
N VAL A 231 9.02 -11.64 -2.52
CA VAL A 231 7.57 -11.58 -2.34
C VAL A 231 7.18 -10.28 -1.62
N LEU A 232 5.90 -9.95 -1.63
CA LEU A 232 5.43 -8.66 -1.13
C LEU A 232 5.73 -8.44 0.36
N SER A 233 5.68 -9.49 1.18
CA SER A 233 6.00 -9.41 2.61
C SER A 233 7.48 -9.10 2.85
N GLU A 234 8.38 -9.73 2.09
CA GLU A 234 9.83 -9.45 2.15
C GLU A 234 10.13 -8.01 1.67
N THR A 235 9.42 -7.56 0.62
CA THR A 235 9.51 -6.17 0.16
C THR A 235 9.00 -5.20 1.22
N ALA A 236 7.91 -5.53 1.94
CA ALA A 236 7.38 -4.71 3.03
C ALA A 236 8.40 -4.58 4.18
N MET A 237 9.14 -5.65 4.49
CA MET A 237 10.25 -5.61 5.45
C MET A 237 11.33 -4.62 5.00
N LEU A 238 11.74 -4.66 3.72
CA LEU A 238 12.73 -3.71 3.20
C LEU A 238 12.22 -2.27 3.24
N ILE A 239 10.93 -2.05 2.99
CA ILE A 239 10.28 -0.73 3.11
C ILE A 239 10.31 -0.25 4.56
N ALA A 240 9.93 -1.09 5.52
CA ALA A 240 9.86 -0.73 6.94
C ALA A 240 11.20 -0.23 7.50
N ASN A 241 12.31 -0.75 6.95
CA ASN A 241 13.68 -0.42 7.38
C ASN A 241 14.41 0.53 6.41
N ALA A 242 13.74 1.02 5.38
CA ALA A 242 14.33 1.99 4.46
C ALA A 242 14.39 3.39 5.09
N SER A 243 15.47 4.13 4.79
CA SER A 243 15.56 5.55 5.17
C SER A 243 14.58 6.41 4.38
N LEU A 244 14.22 5.98 3.16
CA LEU A 244 13.30 6.69 2.27
C LEU A 244 12.74 5.72 1.24
N VAL A 245 11.48 5.90 0.87
CA VAL A 245 10.83 5.25 -0.27
C VAL A 245 10.50 6.29 -1.33
N ILE A 246 10.82 5.99 -2.59
CA ILE A 246 10.42 6.79 -3.75
C ILE A 246 9.67 5.85 -4.70
N ALA A 247 8.42 6.14 -4.95
CA ALA A 247 7.60 5.25 -5.78
C ALA A 247 6.59 6.03 -6.62
N ASN A 248 6.36 5.54 -7.84
CA ASN A 248 5.16 5.91 -8.57
C ASN A 248 3.90 5.50 -7.79
N ASP A 249 2.73 6.04 -8.14
CA ASP A 249 1.44 5.60 -7.60
C ASP A 249 1.24 4.10 -7.82
N SER A 250 1.64 3.33 -6.83
CA SER A 250 1.71 1.87 -6.82
C SER A 250 1.50 1.29 -5.43
N ALA A 251 1.43 -0.04 -5.33
CA ALA A 251 1.32 -0.74 -4.04
C ALA A 251 2.49 -0.44 -3.09
N ILE A 252 3.70 -0.24 -3.63
CA ILE A 252 4.91 0.07 -2.84
C ILE A 252 4.77 1.43 -2.14
N MET A 253 4.24 2.43 -2.84
CA MET A 253 3.95 3.74 -2.26
C MET A 253 2.99 3.61 -1.06
N HIS A 254 1.89 2.90 -1.25
CA HIS A 254 0.90 2.70 -0.18
C HIS A 254 1.48 1.91 1.01
N LEU A 255 2.35 0.91 0.77
CA LEU A 255 3.07 0.23 1.83
C LEU A 255 3.99 1.18 2.61
N GLY A 256 4.71 2.07 1.92
CA GLY A 256 5.52 3.09 2.56
C GLY A 256 4.71 3.99 3.50
N PHE A 257 3.54 4.44 3.05
CA PHE A 257 2.63 5.23 3.87
C PHE A 257 2.10 4.48 5.09
N GLU A 258 1.63 3.25 4.92
CA GLU A 258 1.03 2.48 6.02
C GLU A 258 2.06 1.92 7.01
N LEU A 259 3.30 1.69 6.57
CA LEU A 259 4.42 1.33 7.45
C LEU A 259 5.04 2.53 8.19
N GLY A 260 4.65 3.76 7.82
CA GLY A 260 5.19 4.98 8.42
C GLY A 260 6.63 5.30 8.00
N THR A 261 7.11 4.69 6.92
CA THR A 261 8.43 4.98 6.36
C THR A 261 8.42 6.29 5.58
N PRO A 262 9.44 7.17 5.71
CA PRO A 262 9.52 8.37 4.90
C PRO A 262 9.31 8.05 3.41
N THR A 263 8.31 8.67 2.78
CA THR A 263 7.89 8.27 1.43
C THR A 263 7.57 9.48 0.54
N VAL A 264 8.16 9.49 -0.65
CA VAL A 264 7.78 10.39 -1.75
C VAL A 264 6.98 9.61 -2.78
N GLY A 265 5.69 9.90 -2.88
CA GLY A 265 4.79 9.33 -3.88
C GLY A 265 4.73 10.19 -5.13
N ILE A 266 5.02 9.62 -6.29
CA ILE A 266 5.03 10.30 -7.59
C ILE A 266 3.71 10.05 -8.30
N PHE A 267 2.96 11.11 -8.54
CA PHE A 267 1.64 11.06 -9.14
C PHE A 267 1.64 11.64 -10.56
N GLY A 268 1.09 10.85 -11.48
CA GLY A 268 0.75 11.26 -12.84
C GLY A 268 -0.76 11.52 -12.96
N PRO A 269 -1.51 10.68 -13.72
CA PRO A 269 -2.93 10.90 -14.01
C PRO A 269 -3.88 10.60 -12.85
N THR A 270 -3.39 10.03 -11.76
CA THR A 270 -4.22 9.60 -10.63
C THR A 270 -4.45 10.77 -9.68
N ASP A 271 -5.65 10.86 -9.14
CA ASP A 271 -6.03 11.84 -8.14
C ASP A 271 -5.22 11.63 -6.84
N HIS A 272 -4.29 12.54 -6.59
CA HIS A 272 -3.38 12.49 -5.45
C HIS A 272 -4.07 12.78 -4.12
N GLU A 273 -5.15 13.56 -4.08
CA GLU A 273 -5.92 13.81 -2.86
C GLU A 273 -6.62 12.53 -2.40
N LYS A 274 -7.01 11.71 -3.38
CA LYS A 274 -7.71 10.45 -3.13
C LYS A 274 -6.77 9.32 -2.69
N TYR A 275 -5.56 9.26 -3.23
CA TYR A 275 -4.66 8.12 -3.05
C TYR A 275 -3.31 8.48 -2.44
N GLY A 276 -2.93 9.74 -2.39
CA GLY A 276 -1.71 10.21 -1.75
C GLY A 276 -1.86 10.38 -0.24
N HIS A 277 -0.74 10.61 0.38
CA HIS A 277 -0.68 10.96 1.79
C HIS A 277 0.36 12.05 1.98
N GLU A 278 0.04 13.08 2.76
CA GLU A 278 0.96 14.15 3.12
C GLU A 278 1.05 14.27 4.64
N GLY A 279 2.23 14.60 5.13
CA GLY A 279 2.47 14.69 6.56
C GLY A 279 3.95 14.82 6.89
N PRO A 280 4.34 14.74 8.15
CA PRO A 280 5.75 14.88 8.54
C PRO A 280 6.70 13.96 7.77
N LYS A 281 6.29 12.72 7.51
CA LYS A 281 7.08 11.70 6.81
C LYS A 281 6.67 11.46 5.35
N PHE A 282 5.70 12.20 4.80
CA PHE A 282 5.13 11.89 3.50
C PHE A 282 5.07 13.11 2.60
N ARG A 283 5.40 12.94 1.32
CA ARG A 283 5.30 13.97 0.29
C ARG A 283 4.65 13.41 -0.97
N VAL A 284 3.86 14.25 -1.60
CA VAL A 284 3.28 14.00 -2.91
C VAL A 284 4.03 14.84 -3.94
N ALA A 285 4.68 14.18 -4.90
CA ALA A 285 5.31 14.80 -6.04
C ALA A 285 4.40 14.71 -7.26
N ARG A 286 4.03 15.85 -7.84
CA ARG A 286 3.17 15.94 -9.03
C ARG A 286 3.62 17.07 -9.95
N GLY A 287 3.28 16.94 -11.25
CA GLY A 287 3.45 18.00 -12.22
C GLY A 287 2.52 19.19 -11.96
N GLU A 288 2.76 20.29 -12.67
CA GLU A 288 2.01 21.54 -12.53
C GLU A 288 0.71 21.55 -13.35
N ALA A 289 0.51 20.59 -14.21
CA ALA A 289 -0.66 20.53 -15.10
C ALA A 289 -1.96 20.41 -14.30
N GLN A 290 -2.65 21.52 -14.15
CA GLN A 290 -4.04 21.57 -13.66
C GLN A 290 -4.99 20.87 -14.63
N ASP A 291 -4.63 20.79 -15.92
CA ASP A 291 -5.39 20.15 -16.99
C ASP A 291 -4.54 19.08 -17.67
N CYS A 292 -4.48 17.89 -17.08
CA CYS A 292 -3.92 16.75 -17.80
C CYS A 292 -4.80 16.40 -19.00
N SER A 293 -4.41 16.85 -20.18
CA SER A 293 -5.04 16.47 -21.45
C SER A 293 -4.75 15.02 -21.86
N CYS A 294 -4.19 14.20 -20.97
CA CYS A 294 -3.81 12.81 -21.24
C CYS A 294 -5.01 11.90 -21.63
N GLY A 295 -6.25 12.37 -21.39
CA GLY A 295 -7.48 11.74 -21.88
C GLY A 295 -8.04 12.38 -23.15
N SER A 296 -7.52 13.52 -23.62
CA SER A 296 -8.01 14.17 -24.84
C SER A 296 -7.26 13.65 -26.07
N ASP A 297 -8.00 13.32 -27.13
CA ASP A 297 -7.41 12.93 -28.43
C ASP A 297 -6.75 14.11 -29.17
N LYS A 298 -6.75 15.31 -28.58
CA LYS A 298 -6.28 16.56 -29.19
C LYS A 298 -4.77 16.75 -29.20
N LEU A 299 -3.99 16.00 -28.40
CA LEU A 299 -2.54 16.08 -28.38
C LEU A 299 -1.89 14.78 -28.89
N PRO A 300 -0.76 14.86 -29.61
CA PRO A 300 0.04 13.70 -29.98
C PRO A 300 0.42 12.88 -28.74
N ARG A 301 0.45 11.55 -28.88
CA ARG A 301 0.71 10.64 -27.75
C ARG A 301 2.03 10.93 -27.01
N ALA A 302 3.03 11.46 -27.72
CA ALA A 302 4.33 11.85 -27.17
C ALA A 302 4.29 13.10 -26.29
N GLU A 303 3.28 13.97 -26.43
CA GLU A 303 3.13 15.22 -25.69
C GLU A 303 2.15 15.11 -24.51
N ARG A 304 1.54 13.94 -24.33
CA ARG A 304 0.56 13.67 -23.27
C ARG A 304 1.26 13.21 -21.99
N SER A 305 2.05 14.06 -21.36
CA SER A 305 2.70 13.72 -20.11
C SER A 305 1.94 14.29 -18.91
N CYS A 306 1.41 13.41 -18.05
CA CYS A 306 0.85 13.80 -16.75
C CYS A 306 1.92 14.25 -15.75
N PHE A 307 3.20 14.18 -16.15
CA PHE A 307 4.36 14.56 -15.34
C PHE A 307 4.99 15.87 -15.81
N HIS A 308 4.28 16.64 -16.66
CA HIS A 308 4.78 17.93 -17.13
C HIS A 308 5.10 18.84 -15.94
N GLY A 309 6.29 19.45 -15.93
CA GLY A 309 6.75 20.30 -14.82
C GLY A 309 7.20 19.54 -13.57
N LEU A 310 7.16 18.21 -13.56
CA LEU A 310 7.73 17.41 -12.46
C LEU A 310 9.16 17.01 -12.80
N GLU A 311 10.09 17.94 -12.54
CA GLU A 311 11.50 17.75 -12.80
C GLU A 311 12.20 17.00 -11.63
N PRO A 312 13.35 16.32 -11.91
CA PRO A 312 14.13 15.59 -10.90
C PRO A 312 14.53 16.42 -9.70
N GLU A 313 14.80 17.72 -9.88
CA GLU A 313 15.15 18.64 -8.82
C GLU A 313 14.07 18.72 -7.74
N LYS A 314 12.82 18.84 -8.16
CA LYS A 314 11.67 18.91 -7.24
C LYS A 314 11.56 17.64 -6.41
N VAL A 315 11.68 16.47 -7.05
CA VAL A 315 11.62 15.17 -6.34
C VAL A 315 12.82 15.02 -5.41
N THR A 316 14.02 15.39 -5.85
CA THR A 316 15.24 15.35 -5.01
C THR A 316 15.09 16.24 -3.77
N SER A 317 14.53 17.45 -3.93
CA SER A 317 14.30 18.36 -2.80
C SER A 317 13.36 17.75 -1.76
N LEU A 318 12.21 17.20 -2.20
CA LEU A 318 11.26 16.51 -1.32
C LEU A 318 11.89 15.31 -0.60
N CYS A 319 12.74 14.55 -1.28
CA CYS A 319 13.49 13.45 -0.69
C CYS A 319 14.44 13.92 0.41
N MET A 320 15.19 15.00 0.15
CA MET A 320 16.14 15.56 1.13
C MET A 320 15.44 16.19 2.33
N GLU A 321 14.27 16.79 2.15
CA GLU A 321 13.44 17.27 3.26
C GLU A 321 13.09 16.12 4.23
N LEU A 322 12.66 14.97 3.70
CA LEU A 322 12.29 13.81 4.52
C LEU A 322 13.51 13.17 5.19
N LEU A 323 14.64 13.03 4.49
CA LEU A 323 15.87 12.47 5.05
C LEU A 323 16.45 13.35 6.18
N ASN A 324 16.32 14.67 6.07
CA ASN A 324 16.77 15.62 7.11
C ASN A 324 15.81 15.69 8.30
N TYR A 325 14.53 15.34 8.12
CA TYR A 325 13.55 15.30 9.21
C TYR A 325 13.84 14.16 10.19
N ASP A 326 14.27 13.00 9.70
CA ASP A 326 14.59 11.82 10.53
C ASP A 326 15.90 11.99 11.34
N LEU A 327 16.70 13.02 11.03
CA LEU A 327 17.96 13.33 11.76
C LEU A 327 17.74 14.33 12.91
N ARG A 328 16.52 14.83 13.11
CA ARG A 328 16.13 15.75 14.20
C ARG A 328 15.32 15.04 15.26
#